data_79c3b9e9f9e4046e9686839bb53be35d
#
_entry.id   79c3b9e9f9e4046e9686839bb53be35d
#
_cell.length_a   1.000
_cell.length_b   1.000
_cell.length_c   1.000
_cell.angle_alpha   90.00
_cell.angle_beta   90.00
_cell.angle_gamma   90.00
#
_symmetry.space_group_name_H-M   'P 1'
#
loop_
_entity.id
_entity.type
_entity.pdbx_description
1 polymer ?
#
loop_
_entity_poly.entity_id
_entity_poly.type
_entity_poly.pdbx_seq_one_letter_code
_entity_poly.pdbx_strand_id
1 'polypeptide(L)'
;MDVEMNSSRGRVAGKVALVTGGGSGIGAATATLLAAEGASVAVADIIAERAEGTVAAITANGGAAVAITADVSDEEQVKGMVEATVGAFGRLDILHNNAALVDPTVFPLDGRVVDMGVDVWDMVMAVNLRGPMLGCKHAIPRMIESGGGSIINMSSGSSRLGDLERSAYGASKAGVNALTLYVATQHGRDHIRCNTILPGLVLTPAARDNLLPGLRETLESNVLTPYVGEPDDIAYLVLYLGSDESKYITGQAFPVNGGMSSHQPTLAQRLAAE
;
A
#
# COMPACT_ATOMS: atom_id res chain seq x y z
N MET A 1 -7.75 -34.69 -0.76
CA MET A 1 -7.32 -33.58 0.10
C MET A 1 -8.48 -32.59 0.10
N ASP A 2 -9.40 -32.78 1.03
CA ASP A 2 -10.65 -32.01 1.10
C ASP A 2 -10.29 -30.60 1.54
N VAL A 3 -10.44 -29.63 0.65
CA VAL A 3 -10.42 -28.21 1.00
C VAL A 3 -11.77 -27.94 1.65
N GLU A 4 -11.86 -28.12 2.96
CA GLU A 4 -12.96 -27.54 3.73
C GLU A 4 -12.90 -26.03 3.56
N MET A 5 -13.69 -25.51 2.65
CA MET A 5 -13.98 -24.09 2.57
C MET A 5 -14.80 -23.72 3.78
N ASN A 6 -14.12 -23.30 4.85
CA ASN A 6 -14.75 -22.82 6.08
C ASN A 6 -15.34 -21.41 5.81
N SER A 7 -16.47 -21.39 5.12
CA SER A 7 -17.16 -20.17 4.64
C SER A 7 -17.78 -19.31 5.77
N SER A 8 -17.57 -19.68 7.02
CA SER A 8 -18.08 -18.93 8.19
C SER A 8 -17.01 -18.06 8.87
N ARG A 9 -15.75 -18.15 8.47
CA ARG A 9 -14.66 -17.31 8.96
C ARG A 9 -14.05 -16.57 7.79
N GLY A 10 -13.89 -15.22 7.90
CA GLY A 10 -13.31 -14.39 6.84
C GLY A 10 -11.95 -14.90 6.34
N ARG A 11 -11.54 -14.46 5.15
CA ARG A 11 -10.34 -14.92 4.40
C ARG A 11 -9.01 -14.73 5.13
N VAL A 12 -8.98 -13.82 6.14
CA VAL A 12 -7.81 -13.55 7.00
C VAL A 12 -8.17 -13.68 8.49
N ALA A 13 -9.17 -14.52 8.80
CA ALA A 13 -9.63 -14.74 10.16
C ALA A 13 -8.50 -15.23 11.09
N GLY A 14 -8.34 -14.54 12.23
CA GLY A 14 -7.31 -14.82 13.22
C GLY A 14 -5.90 -14.34 12.86
N LYS A 15 -5.73 -13.67 11.71
CA LYS A 15 -4.48 -12.98 11.37
C LYS A 15 -4.42 -11.59 12.01
N VAL A 16 -3.21 -11.09 12.18
CA VAL A 16 -2.94 -9.72 12.65
C VAL A 16 -2.29 -8.92 11.53
N ALA A 17 -2.88 -7.78 11.20
CA ALA A 17 -2.40 -6.88 10.16
C ALA A 17 -1.91 -5.55 10.75
N LEU A 18 -0.79 -5.04 10.23
CA LEU A 18 -0.33 -3.67 10.42
C LEU A 18 -0.42 -2.92 9.08
N VAL A 19 -1.17 -1.83 9.06
CA VAL A 19 -1.37 -0.98 7.87
C VAL A 19 -0.82 0.41 8.13
N THR A 20 0.22 0.81 7.39
CA THR A 20 0.78 2.17 7.49
C THR A 20 0.04 3.13 6.55
N GLY A 21 -0.12 4.39 6.95
CA GLY A 21 -1.00 5.34 6.27
C GLY A 21 -2.46 4.85 6.27
N GLY A 22 -2.82 4.14 7.35
CA GLY A 22 -4.12 3.47 7.50
C GLY A 22 -5.29 4.40 7.84
N GLY A 23 -5.02 5.68 8.05
CA GLY A 23 -6.03 6.66 8.43
C GLY A 23 -6.83 7.25 7.27
N SER A 24 -6.47 6.98 6.01
CA SER A 24 -7.19 7.52 4.85
C SER A 24 -7.03 6.68 3.59
N GLY A 25 -7.88 6.95 2.58
CA GLY A 25 -7.76 6.41 1.22
C GLY A 25 -7.60 4.90 1.16
N ILE A 26 -6.59 4.42 0.42
CA ILE A 26 -6.32 2.99 0.23
C ILE A 26 -6.02 2.29 1.55
N GLY A 27 -5.26 2.95 2.45
CA GLY A 27 -4.93 2.38 3.76
C GLY A 27 -6.15 2.14 4.62
N ALA A 28 -7.05 3.12 4.72
CA ALA A 28 -8.29 2.99 5.50
C ALA A 28 -9.23 1.92 4.92
N ALA A 29 -9.40 1.89 3.59
CA ALA A 29 -10.18 0.85 2.91
C ALA A 29 -9.59 -0.55 3.17
N THR A 30 -8.26 -0.68 3.07
CA THR A 30 -7.56 -1.93 3.37
C THR A 30 -7.76 -2.37 4.82
N ALA A 31 -7.54 -1.48 5.79
CA ALA A 31 -7.70 -1.78 7.21
C ALA A 31 -9.13 -2.24 7.53
N THR A 32 -10.11 -1.53 6.99
CA THR A 32 -11.53 -1.85 7.17
C THR A 32 -11.89 -3.21 6.55
N LEU A 33 -11.43 -3.48 5.33
CA LEU A 33 -11.70 -4.76 4.65
C LEU A 33 -11.02 -5.93 5.35
N LEU A 34 -9.75 -5.81 5.76
CA LEU A 34 -9.05 -6.85 6.51
C LEU A 34 -9.76 -7.17 7.84
N ALA A 35 -10.24 -6.15 8.55
CA ALA A 35 -11.02 -6.34 9.77
C ALA A 35 -12.37 -7.04 9.52
N ALA A 36 -13.09 -6.65 8.46
CA ALA A 36 -14.33 -7.29 8.05
C ALA A 36 -14.14 -8.77 7.68
N GLU A 37 -12.95 -9.13 7.18
CA GLU A 37 -12.53 -10.49 6.83
C GLU A 37 -11.83 -11.21 8.01
N GLY A 38 -12.00 -10.71 9.23
CA GLY A 38 -11.66 -11.38 10.49
C GLY A 38 -10.24 -11.18 11.00
N ALA A 39 -9.47 -10.23 10.45
CA ALA A 39 -8.18 -9.86 11.01
C ALA A 39 -8.34 -8.89 12.20
N SER A 40 -7.38 -8.94 13.14
CA SER A 40 -7.14 -7.84 14.08
C SER A 40 -6.19 -6.85 13.41
N VAL A 41 -6.51 -5.55 13.43
CA VAL A 41 -5.80 -4.56 12.61
C VAL A 41 -5.18 -3.45 13.46
N ALA A 42 -3.87 -3.26 13.31
CA ALA A 42 -3.19 -2.06 13.77
C ALA A 42 -3.18 -1.03 12.63
N VAL A 43 -3.79 0.12 12.87
CA VAL A 43 -3.89 1.24 11.94
C VAL A 43 -2.85 2.27 12.33
N ALA A 44 -1.76 2.36 11.57
CA ALA A 44 -0.70 3.34 11.80
C ALA A 44 -0.85 4.52 10.83
N ASP A 45 -0.81 5.74 11.35
CA ASP A 45 -0.82 6.98 10.57
C ASP A 45 0.00 8.06 11.30
N ILE A 46 0.54 9.01 10.56
CA ILE A 46 1.24 10.15 11.15
C ILE A 46 0.25 11.13 11.82
N ILE A 47 -1.01 11.10 11.43
CA ILE A 47 -2.09 11.92 11.97
C ILE A 47 -2.97 11.03 12.86
N ALA A 48 -2.87 11.22 14.18
CA ALA A 48 -3.56 10.40 15.18
C ALA A 48 -5.08 10.30 14.93
N GLU A 49 -5.72 11.43 14.70
CA GLU A 49 -7.18 11.51 14.51
C GLU A 49 -7.67 10.71 13.30
N ARG A 50 -6.83 10.58 12.25
CA ARG A 50 -7.16 9.75 11.08
C ARG A 50 -7.11 8.26 11.42
N ALA A 51 -6.06 7.83 12.12
CA ALA A 51 -5.95 6.44 12.58
C ALA A 51 -7.11 6.07 13.51
N GLU A 52 -7.42 6.93 14.48
CA GLU A 52 -8.54 6.78 15.41
C GLU A 52 -9.90 6.70 14.69
N GLY A 53 -10.10 7.54 13.67
CA GLY A 53 -11.31 7.53 12.84
C GLY A 53 -11.51 6.19 12.13
N THR A 54 -10.45 5.62 11.53
CA THR A 54 -10.51 4.29 10.91
C THR A 54 -10.78 3.20 11.93
N VAL A 55 -10.12 3.24 13.10
CA VAL A 55 -10.34 2.28 14.19
C VAL A 55 -11.77 2.37 14.70
N ALA A 56 -12.33 3.57 14.89
CA ALA A 56 -13.71 3.77 15.30
C ALA A 56 -14.70 3.14 14.30
N ALA A 57 -14.46 3.30 12.99
CA ALA A 57 -15.28 2.69 11.95
C ALA A 57 -15.19 1.14 11.99
N ILE A 58 -14.00 0.57 12.18
CA ILE A 58 -13.80 -0.88 12.29
C ILE A 58 -14.53 -1.43 13.53
N THR A 59 -14.34 -0.80 14.68
CA THR A 59 -14.94 -1.28 15.96
C THR A 59 -16.44 -1.12 15.99
N ALA A 60 -16.99 -0.08 15.38
CA ALA A 60 -18.44 0.08 15.22
C ALA A 60 -19.10 -1.06 14.43
N ASN A 61 -18.33 -1.70 13.55
CA ASN A 61 -18.75 -2.87 12.77
C ASN A 61 -18.33 -4.22 13.42
N GLY A 62 -17.91 -4.20 14.69
CA GLY A 62 -17.56 -5.42 15.44
C GLY A 62 -16.15 -5.98 15.17
N GLY A 63 -15.32 -5.28 14.40
CA GLY A 63 -13.93 -5.66 14.15
C GLY A 63 -13.00 -5.28 15.32
N ALA A 64 -11.82 -5.89 15.36
CA ALA A 64 -10.77 -5.60 16.34
C ALA A 64 -9.70 -4.71 15.72
N ALA A 65 -9.48 -3.52 16.28
CA ALA A 65 -8.46 -2.61 15.79
C ALA A 65 -7.84 -1.73 16.89
N VAL A 66 -6.59 -1.27 16.67
CA VAL A 66 -5.90 -0.27 17.51
C VAL A 66 -5.29 0.81 16.62
N ALA A 67 -5.32 2.05 17.10
CA ALA A 67 -4.68 3.18 16.43
C ALA A 67 -3.25 3.36 16.96
N ILE A 68 -2.33 3.65 16.04
CA ILE A 68 -0.92 3.92 16.37
C ILE A 68 -0.49 5.18 15.61
N THR A 69 0.02 6.18 16.33
CA THR A 69 0.61 7.36 15.70
C THR A 69 2.07 7.08 15.41
N ALA A 70 2.48 7.15 14.14
CA ALA A 70 3.87 6.91 13.75
C ALA A 70 4.24 7.61 12.44
N ASP A 71 5.44 8.19 12.41
CA ASP A 71 6.12 8.62 11.19
C ASP A 71 6.98 7.46 10.65
N VAL A 72 6.66 6.98 9.47
CA VAL A 72 7.39 5.86 8.83
C VAL A 72 8.81 6.24 8.40
N SER A 73 9.17 7.51 8.37
CA SER A 73 10.53 7.98 8.11
C SER A 73 11.46 7.91 9.33
N ASP A 74 10.91 7.73 10.53
CA ASP A 74 11.61 7.59 11.80
C ASP A 74 11.71 6.13 12.22
N GLU A 75 12.92 5.62 12.36
CA GLU A 75 13.16 4.20 12.66
C GLU A 75 12.61 3.76 14.02
N GLU A 76 12.77 4.59 15.06
CA GLU A 76 12.29 4.22 16.41
C GLU A 76 10.76 4.19 16.46
N GLN A 77 10.09 5.08 15.73
CA GLN A 77 8.63 5.06 15.63
C GLN A 77 8.15 3.84 14.82
N VAL A 78 8.84 3.47 13.73
CA VAL A 78 8.54 2.26 12.97
C VAL A 78 8.72 1.02 13.83
N LYS A 79 9.81 0.91 14.59
CA LYS A 79 10.01 -0.16 15.55
C LYS A 79 8.89 -0.19 16.59
N GLY A 80 8.57 0.98 17.18
CA GLY A 80 7.51 1.11 18.17
C GLY A 80 6.14 0.69 17.65
N MET A 81 5.77 1.01 16.40
CA MET A 81 4.48 0.60 15.84
C MET A 81 4.39 -0.93 15.64
N VAL A 82 5.50 -1.59 15.25
CA VAL A 82 5.53 -3.05 15.16
C VAL A 82 5.39 -3.70 16.53
N GLU A 83 6.14 -3.20 17.52
CA GLU A 83 6.07 -3.69 18.90
C GLU A 83 4.68 -3.47 19.52
N ALA A 84 4.08 -2.32 19.30
CA ALA A 84 2.71 -2.02 19.76
C ALA A 84 1.67 -2.97 19.12
N THR A 85 1.83 -3.29 17.83
CA THR A 85 0.97 -4.26 17.13
C THR A 85 1.06 -5.65 17.77
N VAL A 86 2.29 -6.14 17.98
CA VAL A 86 2.51 -7.44 18.62
C VAL A 86 2.05 -7.41 20.07
N GLY A 87 2.28 -6.30 20.79
CA GLY A 87 1.80 -6.14 22.17
C GLY A 87 0.27 -6.19 22.29
N ALA A 88 -0.44 -5.62 21.33
CA ALA A 88 -1.90 -5.60 21.32
C ALA A 88 -2.53 -6.96 20.95
N PHE A 89 -1.93 -7.69 20.01
CA PHE A 89 -2.56 -8.85 19.37
C PHE A 89 -1.75 -10.16 19.46
N GLY A 90 -0.52 -10.11 20.02
CA GLY A 90 0.31 -11.28 20.28
C GLY A 90 1.11 -11.79 19.08
N ARG A 91 0.90 -11.27 17.86
CA ARG A 91 1.55 -11.71 16.63
C ARG A 91 1.51 -10.65 15.53
N LEU A 92 2.19 -10.90 14.41
CA LEU A 92 2.08 -10.12 13.19
C LEU A 92 2.14 -11.03 11.97
N ASP A 93 1.11 -11.01 11.12
CA ASP A 93 0.97 -11.87 9.94
C ASP A 93 0.99 -11.10 8.62
N ILE A 94 0.49 -9.86 8.62
CA ILE A 94 0.34 -9.03 7.42
C ILE A 94 0.92 -7.66 7.70
N LEU A 95 1.87 -7.24 6.85
CA LEU A 95 2.35 -5.85 6.83
C LEU A 95 1.94 -5.22 5.50
N HIS A 96 1.15 -4.16 5.55
CA HIS A 96 0.85 -3.33 4.39
C HIS A 96 1.60 -2.00 4.49
N ASN A 97 2.74 -1.90 3.81
CA ASN A 97 3.52 -0.67 3.65
C ASN A 97 2.83 0.24 2.63
N ASN A 98 1.81 0.97 3.08
CA ASN A 98 0.99 1.84 2.23
C ASN A 98 1.31 3.33 2.39
N ALA A 99 1.85 3.75 3.52
CA ALA A 99 2.20 5.16 3.75
C ALA A 99 3.07 5.72 2.61
N ALA A 100 2.72 6.91 2.16
CA ALA A 100 3.46 7.65 1.13
C ALA A 100 3.35 9.15 1.39
N LEU A 101 4.35 9.88 0.95
CA LEU A 101 4.32 11.33 0.95
C LEU A 101 3.40 11.81 -0.18
N VAL A 102 2.20 12.25 0.21
CA VAL A 102 1.14 12.75 -0.68
C VAL A 102 0.76 14.20 -0.34
N ASP A 103 1.68 14.93 0.26
CA ASP A 103 1.48 16.33 0.66
C ASP A 103 1.38 17.22 -0.58
N PRO A 104 0.27 17.96 -0.76
CA PRO A 104 0.08 18.85 -1.90
C PRO A 104 1.09 20.02 -1.95
N THR A 105 1.75 20.34 -0.83
CA THR A 105 2.80 21.37 -0.80
C THR A 105 4.16 20.83 -1.27
N VAL A 106 4.38 19.51 -1.20
CA VAL A 106 5.63 18.86 -1.62
C VAL A 106 5.57 18.40 -3.08
N PHE A 107 4.42 17.95 -3.56
CA PHE A 107 4.28 17.47 -4.94
C PHE A 107 4.76 18.45 -6.01
N PRO A 108 4.46 19.76 -5.95
CA PRO A 108 4.96 20.71 -6.94
C PRO A 108 6.48 20.91 -6.90
N LEU A 109 7.13 20.54 -5.78
CA LEU A 109 8.57 20.66 -5.60
C LEU A 109 9.33 19.43 -6.15
N ASP A 110 8.66 18.28 -6.30
CA ASP A 110 9.19 17.08 -6.97
C ASP A 110 9.03 17.23 -8.49
N GLY A 111 9.75 18.20 -9.03
CA GLY A 111 9.69 18.59 -10.41
C GLY A 111 10.71 17.86 -11.29
N ARG A 112 11.27 18.60 -12.25
CA ARG A 112 12.33 18.10 -13.16
C ARG A 112 13.62 17.89 -12.39
N VAL A 113 14.39 16.86 -12.77
CA VAL A 113 15.64 16.51 -12.08
C VAL A 113 16.62 17.70 -11.94
N VAL A 114 16.68 18.57 -12.93
CA VAL A 114 17.60 19.73 -12.92
C VAL A 114 17.17 20.85 -11.97
N ASP A 115 15.90 20.88 -11.60
CA ASP A 115 15.31 21.95 -10.78
C ASP A 115 14.97 21.50 -9.36
N MET A 116 15.08 20.18 -9.09
CA MET A 116 14.66 19.58 -7.80
C MET A 116 15.69 19.84 -6.69
N GLY A 117 15.22 20.32 -5.54
CA GLY A 117 16.03 20.42 -4.34
C GLY A 117 16.41 19.03 -3.79
N VAL A 118 17.64 18.87 -3.28
CA VAL A 118 18.09 17.62 -2.67
C VAL A 118 17.27 17.29 -1.41
N ASP A 119 16.83 18.29 -0.67
CA ASP A 119 15.94 18.16 0.49
C ASP A 119 14.59 17.55 0.12
N VAL A 120 14.00 17.91 -1.01
CA VAL A 120 12.76 17.29 -1.53
C VAL A 120 13.01 15.83 -1.90
N TRP A 121 14.11 15.55 -2.60
CA TRP A 121 14.54 14.18 -2.90
C TRP A 121 14.66 13.33 -1.64
N ASP A 122 15.41 13.82 -0.65
CA ASP A 122 15.65 13.10 0.61
C ASP A 122 14.36 12.85 1.40
N MET A 123 13.45 13.83 1.44
CA MET A 123 12.15 13.71 2.09
C MET A 123 11.29 12.62 1.42
N VAL A 124 11.18 12.63 0.08
CA VAL A 124 10.42 11.63 -0.67
C VAL A 124 11.01 10.24 -0.48
N MET A 125 12.34 10.09 -0.55
CA MET A 125 13.02 8.82 -0.33
C MET A 125 12.87 8.32 1.10
N ALA A 126 12.89 9.21 2.08
CA ALA A 126 12.72 8.86 3.50
C ALA A 126 11.37 8.21 3.76
N VAL A 127 10.29 8.79 3.26
CA VAL A 127 8.94 8.27 3.48
C VAL A 127 8.66 7.06 2.55
N ASN A 128 8.89 7.23 1.24
CA ASN A 128 8.37 6.29 0.25
C ASN A 128 9.22 5.04 0.04
N LEU A 129 10.53 5.07 0.39
CA LEU A 129 11.44 3.94 0.21
C LEU A 129 12.05 3.48 1.53
N ARG A 130 12.63 4.39 2.33
CA ARG A 130 13.19 4.03 3.62
C ARG A 130 12.11 3.53 4.58
N GLY A 131 10.92 4.15 4.59
CA GLY A 131 9.80 3.71 5.40
C GLY A 131 9.43 2.23 5.18
N PRO A 132 9.11 1.79 3.97
CA PRO A 132 8.89 0.37 3.67
C PRO A 132 10.08 -0.54 4.03
N MET A 133 11.31 -0.08 3.85
CA MET A 133 12.51 -0.83 4.27
C MET A 133 12.54 -1.01 5.79
N LEU A 134 12.28 0.04 6.56
CA LEU A 134 12.19 -0.01 8.02
C LEU A 134 11.02 -0.89 8.47
N GLY A 135 9.86 -0.78 7.81
CA GLY A 135 8.73 -1.67 8.04
C GLY A 135 9.11 -3.14 7.89
N CYS A 136 9.77 -3.50 6.78
CA CYS A 136 10.28 -4.85 6.56
C CYS A 136 11.31 -5.25 7.64
N LYS A 137 12.27 -4.38 7.94
CA LYS A 137 13.33 -4.63 8.92
C LYS A 137 12.80 -5.06 10.29
N HIS A 138 11.78 -4.36 10.79
CA HIS A 138 11.25 -4.60 12.12
C HIS A 138 10.11 -5.62 12.15
N ALA A 139 9.32 -5.76 11.07
CA ALA A 139 8.24 -6.73 11.00
C ALA A 139 8.72 -8.17 10.76
N ILE A 140 9.73 -8.38 9.90
CA ILE A 140 10.15 -9.72 9.51
C ILE A 140 10.52 -10.60 10.70
N PRO A 141 11.33 -10.16 11.70
CA PRO A 141 11.61 -10.98 12.88
C PRO A 141 10.36 -11.41 13.62
N ARG A 142 9.38 -10.50 13.79
CA ARG A 142 8.12 -10.78 14.47
C ARG A 142 7.21 -11.72 13.68
N MET A 143 7.23 -11.60 12.35
CA MET A 143 6.52 -12.53 11.46
C MET A 143 7.11 -13.93 11.52
N ILE A 144 8.45 -14.06 11.56
CA ILE A 144 9.14 -15.37 11.71
C ILE A 144 8.74 -16.03 13.03
N GLU A 145 8.72 -15.27 14.13
CA GLU A 145 8.25 -15.74 15.44
C GLU A 145 6.78 -16.20 15.39
N SER A 146 5.96 -15.62 14.53
CA SER A 146 4.55 -15.98 14.30
C SER A 146 4.36 -17.16 13.33
N GLY A 147 5.45 -17.68 12.73
CA GLY A 147 5.42 -18.81 11.78
C GLY A 147 5.38 -18.41 10.31
N GLY A 148 5.60 -17.14 10.00
CA GLY A 148 5.62 -16.58 8.64
C GLY A 148 4.71 -15.36 8.49
N GLY A 149 4.65 -14.80 7.27
CA GLY A 149 3.82 -13.63 7.04
C GLY A 149 3.74 -13.19 5.58
N SER A 150 2.94 -12.17 5.33
CA SER A 150 2.79 -11.52 4.02
C SER A 150 3.06 -10.04 4.11
N ILE A 151 4.04 -9.56 3.34
CA ILE A 151 4.36 -8.15 3.19
C ILE A 151 3.83 -7.67 1.85
N ILE A 152 3.03 -6.61 1.87
CA ILE A 152 2.47 -5.96 0.68
C ILE A 152 2.98 -4.53 0.65
N ASN A 153 3.80 -4.22 -0.35
CA ASN A 153 4.35 -2.89 -0.53
C ASN A 153 3.55 -2.10 -1.57
N MET A 154 3.31 -0.82 -1.31
CA MET A 154 2.67 0.07 -2.29
C MET A 154 3.70 0.78 -3.15
N SER A 155 3.75 0.41 -4.43
CA SER A 155 4.48 1.11 -5.46
C SER A 155 3.55 2.07 -6.24
N SER A 156 3.78 2.22 -7.53
CA SER A 156 2.97 3.05 -8.46
C SER A 156 3.26 2.65 -9.91
N GLY A 157 2.38 2.99 -10.82
CA GLY A 157 2.66 2.97 -12.26
C GLY A 157 3.90 3.80 -12.63
N SER A 158 4.16 4.90 -11.92
CA SER A 158 5.35 5.75 -12.06
C SER A 158 6.67 5.02 -11.79
N SER A 159 6.66 3.85 -11.17
CA SER A 159 7.84 3.00 -11.02
C SER A 159 8.33 2.36 -12.31
N ARG A 160 7.53 2.39 -13.37
CA ARG A 160 7.79 1.76 -14.67
C ARG A 160 7.69 2.72 -15.85
N LEU A 161 7.10 3.88 -15.65
CA LEU A 161 6.86 4.89 -16.67
C LEU A 161 7.52 6.21 -16.25
N GLY A 162 8.17 6.90 -17.20
CA GLY A 162 8.69 8.24 -16.96
C GLY A 162 7.60 9.28 -17.08
N ASP A 163 7.79 10.40 -16.38
CA ASP A 163 6.94 11.59 -16.46
C ASP A 163 7.82 12.85 -16.55
N LEU A 164 7.21 14.00 -16.84
CA LEU A 164 7.89 15.29 -16.86
C LEU A 164 8.28 15.79 -15.47
N GLU A 165 7.58 15.30 -14.44
CA GLU A 165 7.72 15.67 -13.04
C GLU A 165 7.73 14.42 -12.16
N ARG A 166 7.87 14.59 -10.85
CA ARG A 166 7.83 13.52 -9.82
C ARG A 166 8.93 12.47 -9.98
N SER A 167 10.13 12.92 -10.32
CA SER A 167 11.27 12.03 -10.52
C SER A 167 11.73 11.35 -9.21
N ALA A 168 11.67 12.05 -8.05
CA ALA A 168 11.97 11.44 -6.76
C ALA A 168 10.89 10.40 -6.39
N TYR A 169 9.61 10.71 -6.59
CA TYR A 169 8.51 9.77 -6.39
C TYR A 169 8.69 8.52 -7.26
N GLY A 170 8.88 8.68 -8.58
CA GLY A 170 9.07 7.57 -9.49
C GLY A 170 10.26 6.69 -9.10
N ALA A 171 11.42 7.30 -8.78
CA ALA A 171 12.60 6.59 -8.32
C ALA A 171 12.36 5.84 -7.01
N SER A 172 11.68 6.47 -6.03
CA SER A 172 11.34 5.81 -4.76
C SER A 172 10.47 4.58 -4.97
N LYS A 173 9.46 4.67 -5.83
CA LYS A 173 8.54 3.57 -6.14
C LYS A 173 9.20 2.45 -6.95
N ALA A 174 10.16 2.76 -7.82
CA ALA A 174 11.02 1.76 -8.46
C ALA A 174 11.92 1.04 -7.44
N GLY A 175 12.47 1.79 -6.47
CA GLY A 175 13.21 1.22 -5.35
C GLY A 175 12.39 0.25 -4.50
N VAL A 176 11.11 0.52 -4.26
CA VAL A 176 10.18 -0.38 -3.57
C VAL A 176 10.01 -1.70 -4.33
N ASN A 177 9.92 -1.67 -5.67
CA ASN A 177 9.87 -2.90 -6.47
C ASN A 177 11.14 -3.75 -6.28
N ALA A 178 12.32 -3.12 -6.31
CA ALA A 178 13.58 -3.80 -6.06
C ALA A 178 13.65 -4.36 -4.64
N LEU A 179 13.31 -3.56 -3.61
CA LEU A 179 13.26 -4.00 -2.21
C LEU A 179 12.39 -5.25 -2.04
N THR A 180 11.23 -5.28 -2.69
CA THR A 180 10.31 -6.42 -2.66
C THR A 180 10.96 -7.72 -3.14
N LEU A 181 11.74 -7.66 -4.23
CA LEU A 181 12.47 -8.82 -4.75
C LEU A 181 13.52 -9.32 -3.75
N TYR A 182 14.27 -8.40 -3.13
CA TYR A 182 15.28 -8.77 -2.13
C TYR A 182 14.65 -9.40 -0.88
N VAL A 183 13.58 -8.81 -0.34
CA VAL A 183 12.87 -9.37 0.82
C VAL A 183 12.30 -10.75 0.50
N ALA A 184 11.64 -10.92 -0.64
CA ALA A 184 11.10 -12.21 -1.08
C ALA A 184 12.19 -13.27 -1.23
N THR A 185 13.36 -12.89 -1.76
CA THR A 185 14.51 -13.81 -1.96
C THR A 185 15.17 -14.19 -0.65
N GLN A 186 15.36 -13.21 0.24
CA GLN A 186 16.09 -13.41 1.51
C GLN A 186 15.26 -14.21 2.51
N HIS A 187 13.94 -14.01 2.54
CA HIS A 187 13.07 -14.51 3.59
C HIS A 187 11.96 -15.47 3.11
N GLY A 188 11.94 -15.85 1.84
CA GLY A 188 10.96 -16.79 1.33
C GLY A 188 11.01 -18.17 2.02
N ARG A 189 12.20 -18.62 2.44
CA ARG A 189 12.37 -19.88 3.20
C ARG A 189 12.00 -19.75 4.68
N ASP A 190 11.86 -18.53 5.17
CA ASP A 190 11.35 -18.22 6.51
C ASP A 190 9.81 -18.07 6.48
N HIS A 191 9.16 -18.55 5.42
CA HIS A 191 7.71 -18.42 5.18
C HIS A 191 7.22 -16.96 5.06
N ILE A 192 8.10 -16.03 4.66
CA ILE A 192 7.73 -14.64 4.38
C ILE A 192 7.51 -14.47 2.88
N ARG A 193 6.31 -14.04 2.51
CA ARG A 193 6.01 -13.59 1.15
C ARG A 193 6.10 -12.06 1.09
N CYS A 194 6.64 -11.52 0.01
CA CYS A 194 6.69 -10.09 -0.20
C CYS A 194 6.29 -9.77 -1.64
N ASN A 195 5.27 -8.94 -1.81
CA ASN A 195 4.74 -8.55 -3.12
C ASN A 195 4.49 -7.04 -3.18
N THR A 196 4.40 -6.51 -4.38
CA THR A 196 4.17 -5.08 -4.62
C THR A 196 2.91 -4.89 -5.44
N ILE A 197 2.11 -3.89 -5.10
CA ILE A 197 0.98 -3.42 -5.90
C ILE A 197 1.38 -2.10 -6.57
N LEU A 198 1.04 -1.95 -7.85
CA LEU A 198 1.28 -0.76 -8.66
C LEU A 198 -0.08 -0.15 -9.06
N PRO A 199 -0.67 0.71 -8.23
CA PRO A 199 -1.91 1.39 -8.59
C PRO A 199 -1.73 2.31 -9.79
N GLY A 200 -2.80 2.45 -10.57
CA GLY A 200 -3.01 3.55 -11.51
C GLY A 200 -3.68 4.74 -10.82
N LEU A 201 -4.59 5.39 -11.53
CA LEU A 201 -5.45 6.40 -10.94
C LEU A 201 -6.47 5.72 -10.00
N VAL A 202 -6.41 6.10 -8.72
CA VAL A 202 -7.35 5.67 -7.67
C VAL A 202 -7.94 6.91 -7.02
N LEU A 203 -9.25 7.03 -7.01
CA LEU A 203 -9.98 8.19 -6.50
C LEU A 203 -10.04 8.19 -4.96
N THR A 204 -8.89 8.32 -4.32
CA THR A 204 -8.82 8.61 -2.88
C THR A 204 -9.36 10.01 -2.58
N PRO A 205 -9.74 10.35 -1.32
CA PRO A 205 -10.10 11.71 -0.95
C PRO A 205 -9.06 12.74 -1.42
N ALA A 206 -7.78 12.49 -1.13
CA ALA A 206 -6.69 13.39 -1.56
C ALA A 206 -6.62 13.53 -3.10
N ALA A 207 -6.85 12.47 -3.86
CA ALA A 207 -6.86 12.54 -5.32
C ALA A 207 -8.07 13.33 -5.84
N ARG A 208 -9.25 13.17 -5.23
CA ARG A 208 -10.45 13.92 -5.60
C ARG A 208 -10.27 15.43 -5.40
N ASP A 209 -9.61 15.82 -4.31
CA ASP A 209 -9.44 17.22 -3.92
C ASP A 209 -8.31 17.92 -4.67
N ASN A 210 -7.27 17.20 -5.10
CA ASN A 210 -6.02 17.80 -5.60
C ASN A 210 -5.72 17.49 -7.08
N LEU A 211 -6.46 16.59 -7.73
CA LEU A 211 -6.21 16.27 -9.13
C LEU A 211 -6.76 17.37 -10.04
N LEU A 212 -5.87 17.97 -10.85
CA LEU A 212 -6.27 18.99 -11.82
C LEU A 212 -7.30 18.43 -12.82
N PRO A 213 -8.38 19.16 -13.15
CA PRO A 213 -9.45 18.66 -14.02
C PRO A 213 -8.94 18.09 -15.35
N GLY A 214 -8.12 18.82 -16.10
CA GLY A 214 -7.60 18.35 -17.39
C GLY A 214 -6.66 17.14 -17.29
N LEU A 215 -5.92 17.00 -16.19
CA LEU A 215 -5.11 15.81 -15.93
C LEU A 215 -5.99 14.60 -15.60
N ARG A 216 -7.04 14.81 -14.83
CA ARG A 216 -8.02 13.78 -14.51
C ARG A 216 -8.64 13.21 -15.78
N GLU A 217 -9.17 14.04 -16.65
CA GLU A 217 -9.78 13.64 -17.93
C GLU A 217 -8.79 12.85 -18.80
N THR A 218 -7.52 13.30 -18.85
CA THR A 218 -6.46 12.60 -19.59
C THR A 218 -6.21 11.21 -19.02
N LEU A 219 -6.13 11.07 -17.70
CA LEU A 219 -5.91 9.78 -17.06
C LEU A 219 -7.12 8.85 -17.25
N GLU A 220 -8.33 9.36 -17.10
CA GLU A 220 -9.58 8.61 -17.32
C GLU A 220 -9.69 8.10 -18.76
N SER A 221 -9.31 8.89 -19.76
CA SER A 221 -9.35 8.48 -21.19
C SER A 221 -8.35 7.37 -21.54
N ASN A 222 -7.39 7.09 -20.66
CA ASN A 222 -6.41 6.01 -20.84
C ASN A 222 -6.70 4.76 -20.00
N VAL A 223 -7.83 4.70 -19.30
CA VAL A 223 -8.26 3.51 -18.56
C VAL A 223 -9.11 2.62 -19.47
N LEU A 224 -8.86 1.32 -19.48
CA LEU A 224 -9.63 0.34 -20.29
C LEU A 224 -10.91 -0.12 -19.59
N THR A 225 -10.97 -0.02 -18.26
CA THR A 225 -12.20 -0.30 -17.51
C THR A 225 -13.19 0.87 -17.67
N PRO A 226 -14.51 0.63 -17.61
CA PRO A 226 -15.51 1.70 -17.78
C PRO A 226 -15.60 2.65 -16.57
N TYR A 227 -14.73 2.51 -15.61
CA TYR A 227 -14.64 3.32 -14.38
C TYR A 227 -13.18 3.47 -13.94
N VAL A 228 -12.91 4.51 -13.19
CA VAL A 228 -11.62 4.77 -12.53
C VAL A 228 -11.57 4.01 -11.21
N GLY A 229 -10.37 3.58 -10.80
CA GLY A 229 -10.19 2.79 -9.59
C GLY A 229 -10.58 3.54 -8.31
N GLU A 230 -11.18 2.81 -7.40
CA GLU A 230 -11.51 3.25 -6.04
C GLU A 230 -10.55 2.55 -5.03
N PRO A 231 -10.43 3.06 -3.79
CA PRO A 231 -9.60 2.45 -2.75
C PRO A 231 -9.84 0.95 -2.54
N ASP A 232 -11.09 0.52 -2.64
CA ASP A 232 -11.49 -0.88 -2.47
C ASP A 232 -10.91 -1.81 -3.54
N ASP A 233 -10.71 -1.34 -4.78
CA ASP A 233 -10.08 -2.13 -5.84
C ASP A 233 -8.65 -2.56 -5.48
N ILE A 234 -7.95 -1.71 -4.73
CA ILE A 234 -6.63 -2.03 -4.19
C ILE A 234 -6.73 -2.92 -2.96
N ALA A 235 -7.66 -2.60 -2.05
CA ALA A 235 -7.86 -3.33 -0.80
C ALA A 235 -8.18 -4.82 -1.05
N TYR A 236 -8.96 -5.16 -2.09
CA TYR A 236 -9.23 -6.55 -2.48
C TYR A 236 -7.97 -7.33 -2.86
N LEU A 237 -7.02 -6.70 -3.55
CA LEU A 237 -5.75 -7.37 -3.86
C LEU A 237 -4.87 -7.50 -2.60
N VAL A 238 -4.87 -6.50 -1.71
CA VAL A 238 -4.18 -6.62 -0.42
C VAL A 238 -4.75 -7.77 0.40
N LEU A 239 -6.06 -7.90 0.48
CA LEU A 239 -6.74 -9.01 1.14
C LEU A 239 -6.31 -10.36 0.55
N TYR A 240 -6.33 -10.50 -0.78
CA TYR A 240 -5.88 -11.72 -1.45
C TYR A 240 -4.42 -12.04 -1.14
N LEU A 241 -3.53 -11.06 -1.25
CA LEU A 241 -2.10 -11.24 -0.96
C LEU A 241 -1.82 -11.49 0.53
N GLY A 242 -2.65 -10.99 1.43
CA GLY A 242 -2.59 -11.24 2.87
C GLY A 242 -3.11 -12.62 3.27
N SER A 243 -3.96 -13.21 2.46
CA SER A 243 -4.58 -14.50 2.73
C SER A 243 -3.70 -15.70 2.35
N ASP A 244 -4.10 -16.91 2.76
CA ASP A 244 -3.42 -18.15 2.40
C ASP A 244 -3.69 -18.60 0.96
N GLU A 245 -4.66 -17.97 0.28
CA GLU A 245 -4.95 -18.21 -1.13
C GLU A 245 -3.75 -17.84 -2.03
N SER A 246 -2.92 -16.90 -1.59
CA SER A 246 -1.72 -16.42 -2.31
C SER A 246 -0.41 -17.08 -1.84
N LYS A 247 -0.46 -18.23 -1.18
CA LYS A 247 0.70 -18.91 -0.57
C LYS A 247 1.86 -19.21 -1.54
N TYR A 248 1.59 -19.30 -2.84
CA TYR A 248 2.61 -19.54 -3.87
C TYR A 248 3.00 -18.28 -4.66
N ILE A 249 2.64 -17.09 -4.14
CA ILE A 249 2.89 -15.79 -4.78
C ILE A 249 3.84 -14.98 -3.90
N THR A 250 5.06 -14.76 -4.39
CA THR A 250 6.07 -13.91 -3.76
C THR A 250 6.98 -13.28 -4.82
N GLY A 251 7.57 -12.13 -4.53
CA GLY A 251 8.47 -11.41 -5.44
C GLY A 251 7.76 -10.80 -6.66
N GLN A 252 6.44 -10.66 -6.63
CA GLN A 252 5.67 -10.18 -7.78
C GLN A 252 5.28 -8.71 -7.64
N ALA A 253 5.11 -8.05 -8.80
CA ALA A 253 4.63 -6.68 -8.89
C ALA A 253 3.35 -6.66 -9.75
N PHE A 254 2.23 -6.32 -9.11
CA PHE A 254 0.89 -6.39 -9.67
C PHE A 254 0.38 -5.00 -10.07
N PRO A 255 0.25 -4.68 -11.37
CA PRO A 255 -0.48 -3.50 -11.80
C PRO A 255 -1.97 -3.64 -11.48
N VAL A 256 -2.54 -2.64 -10.79
CA VAL A 256 -3.98 -2.47 -10.57
C VAL A 256 -4.32 -1.07 -11.05
N ASN A 257 -4.50 -0.91 -12.35
CA ASN A 257 -4.50 0.38 -13.02
C ASN A 257 -5.55 0.50 -14.14
N GLY A 258 -6.55 -0.38 -14.15
CA GLY A 258 -7.57 -0.39 -15.18
C GLY A 258 -7.04 -0.57 -16.60
N GLY A 259 -5.84 -1.17 -16.76
CA GLY A 259 -5.20 -1.36 -18.08
C GLY A 259 -4.46 -0.14 -18.63
N MET A 260 -4.32 0.94 -17.87
CA MET A 260 -3.68 2.19 -18.31
C MET A 260 -2.29 1.99 -18.92
N SER A 261 -1.52 0.99 -18.49
CA SER A 261 -0.18 0.68 -19.01
C SER A 261 -0.15 -0.46 -20.02
N SER A 262 -1.31 -0.93 -20.51
CA SER A 262 -1.45 -2.16 -21.30
C SER A 262 -1.84 -1.92 -22.78
N HIS A 263 -1.89 -0.68 -23.22
CA HIS A 263 -2.34 -0.31 -24.57
C HIS A 263 -1.34 0.66 -25.26
N GLN A 264 -1.55 0.87 -26.55
CA GLN A 264 -0.76 1.82 -27.33
C GLN A 264 -1.11 3.27 -26.96
N PRO A 265 -0.18 4.23 -27.06
CA PRO A 265 -0.42 5.64 -26.72
C PRO A 265 -1.55 6.32 -27.52
N THR A 266 -1.96 5.71 -28.63
CA THR A 266 -3.03 6.23 -29.51
C THR A 266 -4.45 5.87 -29.08
N LEU A 267 -4.62 5.13 -27.97
CA LEU A 267 -5.94 4.65 -27.55
C LEU A 267 -6.98 5.77 -27.41
N ALA A 268 -6.69 6.77 -26.60
CA ALA A 268 -7.62 7.86 -26.33
C ALA A 268 -8.05 8.61 -27.62
N GLN A 269 -7.12 8.80 -28.55
CA GLN A 269 -7.41 9.43 -29.85
C GLN A 269 -8.32 8.56 -30.73
N ARG A 270 -8.16 7.23 -30.69
CA ARG A 270 -9.00 6.29 -31.45
C ARG A 270 -10.40 6.22 -30.89
N LEU A 271 -10.54 6.13 -29.56
CA LEU A 271 -11.86 6.12 -28.91
C LEU A 271 -12.65 7.43 -29.14
N ALA A 272 -11.97 8.56 -29.21
CA ALA A 272 -12.62 9.85 -29.51
C ALA A 272 -13.08 9.99 -30.97
N ALA A 273 -12.67 9.09 -31.87
CA ALA A 273 -12.99 9.10 -33.28
C ALA A 273 -14.14 8.10 -33.64
N GLU A 274 -14.55 7.28 -32.71
CA GLU A 274 -15.71 6.35 -32.79
C GLU A 274 -17.00 7.03 -32.33
#